data_3fb6b5f1a223e43868110a9edf1c0c99
#
_entry.id   3fb6b5f1a223e43868110a9edf1c0c99
#
_cell.length_a   1.000
_cell.length_b   1.000
_cell.length_c   1.000
_cell.angle_alpha   90.00
_cell.angle_beta   90.00
_cell.angle_gamma   90.00
#
_symmetry.space_group_name_H-M   'P 1'
#
loop_
_entity.id
_entity.type
_entity.pdbx_description
1 polymer ?
#
loop_
_entity_poly.entity_id
_entity_poly.type
_entity_poly.pdbx_seq_one_letter_code
_entity_poly.pdbx_strand_id
1 'polypeptide(L)'
;MSFGFFFVYRSFAREALIPSDSAMGSVLPADLFLGENNMQLYIAGGCGDQGRNCFYIEGDRHAFIVDAGTSTDGLDRLPDLSPEMIRRAEYLFVTHSHKDHTGAIEYLENNGFTGPVLMSNQTYQQIHYKPKNTMILDSTAPELSLDGELSLRWGRTGHCAGAVWYYITVDGKRLFFSGDYRENDTFYRCDAVRGLTADLAVIDSAYSRMDRAEDMRKAVADAAKDALSASAPLLLPVPSYGRGLSMAMLFYQTFGEAYPIHMSAKLRDQWLRIGHRSYFAHEEILGYPFDIFRSWDETSLEGGHIYFLTDAQLSKAKSRQLIDCHPELSVLMTGSLHGYGKAKSYYESGRAAFVLWPNHLTKQETADLAAANAFSLVVPFHNPKEKPETDVYTF
;
A
#
# COMPACT_ATOMS: atom_id res chain seq x y z
N MET A 1 -20.48 9.23 -22.69
CA MET A 1 -20.82 7.80 -22.54
C MET A 1 -19.53 7.04 -22.71
N SER A 2 -18.92 6.61 -21.63
CA SER A 2 -17.67 5.86 -21.64
C SER A 2 -17.94 4.53 -20.94
N PHE A 3 -17.94 3.48 -21.72
CA PHE A 3 -18.12 2.11 -21.24
C PHE A 3 -16.82 1.68 -20.53
N GLY A 4 -16.92 1.39 -19.24
CA GLY A 4 -15.87 0.74 -18.48
C GLY A 4 -15.82 -0.74 -18.85
N PHE A 5 -14.68 -1.19 -19.36
CA PHE A 5 -14.44 -2.61 -19.60
C PHE A 5 -13.92 -3.25 -18.31
N PHE A 6 -14.72 -4.14 -17.74
CA PHE A 6 -14.27 -5.09 -16.72
C PHE A 6 -13.52 -6.23 -17.42
N PHE A 7 -12.27 -6.44 -17.07
CA PHE A 7 -11.56 -7.65 -17.48
C PHE A 7 -11.56 -8.66 -16.34
N VAL A 8 -12.51 -9.59 -16.40
CA VAL A 8 -12.40 -10.87 -15.70
C VAL A 8 -11.82 -11.86 -16.68
N TYR A 9 -10.58 -12.26 -16.55
CA TYR A 9 -10.02 -13.35 -17.35
C TYR A 9 -10.47 -14.68 -16.74
N ARG A 10 -11.49 -15.29 -17.35
CA ARG A 10 -11.78 -16.71 -17.17
C ARG A 10 -11.13 -17.48 -18.31
N SER A 11 -10.30 -18.43 -18.00
CA SER A 11 -9.95 -19.51 -18.91
C SER A 11 -11.13 -20.51 -18.95
N PHE A 12 -11.54 -20.90 -20.14
CA PHE A 12 -12.75 -21.68 -20.45
C PHE A 12 -12.78 -23.02 -19.70
N ALA A 13 -13.82 -23.26 -18.92
CA ALA A 13 -14.34 -24.59 -18.63
C ALA A 13 -15.88 -24.55 -18.65
N ARG A 14 -16.44 -25.53 -19.30
CA ARG A 14 -17.80 -25.78 -19.78
C ARG A 14 -18.95 -25.39 -18.85
N GLU A 15 -20.01 -24.83 -19.51
CA GLU A 15 -21.33 -24.53 -18.97
C GLU A 15 -22.04 -25.74 -18.36
N ALA A 16 -22.64 -25.54 -17.18
CA ALA A 16 -23.76 -26.33 -16.70
C ALA A 16 -24.89 -25.35 -16.31
N LEU A 17 -26.04 -25.54 -16.93
CA LEU A 17 -27.28 -24.81 -16.75
C LEU A 17 -27.84 -24.95 -15.33
N ILE A 18 -28.21 -23.83 -14.69
CA ILE A 18 -28.96 -23.79 -13.43
C ILE A 18 -30.33 -23.15 -13.69
N PRO A 19 -31.45 -23.74 -13.22
CA PRO A 19 -32.78 -23.14 -13.31
C PRO A 19 -32.98 -22.09 -12.23
N SER A 20 -33.73 -21.02 -12.61
CA SER A 20 -34.22 -19.96 -11.72
C SER A 20 -35.31 -20.49 -10.77
N ASP A 21 -35.24 -20.18 -9.49
CA ASP A 21 -36.43 -19.81 -8.72
C ASP A 21 -36.11 -18.95 -7.48
N SER A 22 -37.02 -18.01 -7.27
CA SER A 22 -36.99 -16.93 -6.30
C SER A 22 -37.45 -17.37 -4.90
N ALA A 23 -36.83 -16.88 -3.83
CA ALA A 23 -37.52 -16.31 -2.67
C ALA A 23 -36.57 -15.88 -1.53
N MET A 24 -36.93 -14.79 -0.90
CA MET A 24 -36.31 -14.08 0.24
C MET A 24 -35.90 -14.93 1.45
N GLY A 25 -34.86 -14.44 2.14
CA GLY A 25 -34.57 -14.81 3.51
C GLY A 25 -33.09 -14.71 3.84
N SER A 26 -32.64 -13.59 4.39
CA SER A 26 -31.30 -13.40 4.92
C SER A 26 -31.10 -14.20 6.22
N VAL A 27 -30.68 -15.43 6.08
CA VAL A 27 -30.04 -16.23 7.15
C VAL A 27 -28.87 -16.91 6.46
N LEU A 28 -27.65 -16.60 6.89
CA LEU A 28 -26.47 -17.35 6.47
C LEU A 28 -26.69 -18.81 6.90
N PRO A 29 -26.64 -19.79 6.00
CA PRO A 29 -26.69 -21.18 6.42
C PRO A 29 -25.33 -21.53 7.05
N ALA A 30 -25.32 -21.76 8.35
CA ALA A 30 -24.36 -22.64 8.97
C ALA A 30 -24.67 -24.04 8.47
N ASP A 31 -23.86 -24.59 7.59
CA ASP A 31 -23.77 -25.93 7.04
C ASP A 31 -23.75 -25.93 5.50
N LEU A 32 -22.73 -25.32 4.90
CA LEU A 32 -22.25 -25.79 3.61
C LEU A 32 -21.07 -26.74 3.91
N PHE A 33 -21.32 -28.02 3.79
CA PHE A 33 -20.26 -29.01 3.63
C PHE A 33 -19.41 -28.60 2.45
N LEU A 34 -18.23 -28.06 2.71
CA LEU A 34 -17.24 -27.77 1.69
C LEU A 34 -16.86 -29.15 1.10
N GLY A 35 -17.18 -29.35 -0.18
CA GLY A 35 -16.67 -30.51 -0.91
C GLY A 35 -15.14 -30.37 -0.98
N GLU A 36 -14.46 -31.52 -1.02
CA GLU A 36 -13.00 -31.63 -0.97
C GLU A 36 -12.28 -30.50 -1.73
N ASN A 37 -11.49 -29.67 -1.01
CA ASN A 37 -10.59 -28.62 -1.47
C ASN A 37 -11.18 -27.25 -1.89
N ASN A 38 -12.31 -26.81 -1.40
CA ASN A 38 -12.77 -25.44 -1.63
C ASN A 38 -12.25 -24.49 -0.55
N MET A 39 -11.60 -23.41 -0.99
CA MET A 39 -11.15 -22.30 -0.13
C MET A 39 -11.96 -21.05 -0.44
N GLN A 40 -12.20 -20.22 0.57
CA GLN A 40 -12.94 -18.96 0.42
C GLN A 40 -12.05 -17.76 0.75
N LEU A 41 -12.16 -16.73 -0.08
CA LEU A 41 -11.74 -15.38 0.24
C LEU A 41 -12.98 -14.57 0.61
N TYR A 42 -12.98 -13.96 1.79
CA TYR A 42 -13.93 -12.92 2.18
C TYR A 42 -13.23 -11.56 2.20
N ILE A 43 -13.74 -10.61 1.42
CA ILE A 43 -13.23 -9.23 1.35
C ILE A 43 -13.88 -8.43 2.47
N ALA A 44 -13.20 -8.26 3.59
CA ALA A 44 -13.67 -7.48 4.72
C ALA A 44 -13.46 -5.96 4.54
N GLY A 45 -12.78 -5.57 3.47
CA GLY A 45 -12.52 -4.19 3.06
C GLY A 45 -11.39 -4.10 2.02
N GLY A 46 -11.17 -2.91 1.46
CA GLY A 46 -10.11 -2.64 0.49
C GLY A 46 -10.55 -2.69 -0.97
N CYS A 47 -11.75 -3.18 -1.29
CA CYS A 47 -12.29 -3.23 -2.64
C CYS A 47 -13.53 -2.34 -2.73
N GLY A 48 -13.53 -1.37 -3.64
CA GLY A 48 -14.59 -0.34 -3.73
C GLY A 48 -14.63 0.59 -2.52
N ASP A 49 -13.55 0.70 -1.78
CA ASP A 49 -13.43 1.41 -0.52
C ASP A 49 -12.13 2.27 -0.47
N GLN A 50 -12.09 3.25 0.42
CA GLN A 50 -10.89 4.06 0.67
C GLN A 50 -10.12 3.49 1.87
N GLY A 51 -9.12 2.66 1.60
CA GLY A 51 -8.36 1.94 2.62
C GLY A 51 -9.15 0.77 3.21
N ARG A 52 -8.96 0.48 4.50
CA ARG A 52 -9.63 -0.63 5.20
C ARG A 52 -9.26 -2.00 4.62
N ASN A 53 -8.05 -2.12 4.06
CA ASN A 53 -7.61 -3.35 3.42
C ASN A 53 -7.59 -4.50 4.43
N CYS A 54 -8.39 -5.53 4.16
CA CYS A 54 -8.53 -6.70 5.02
C CYS A 54 -9.14 -7.86 4.25
N PHE A 55 -8.42 -8.97 4.19
CA PHE A 55 -8.79 -10.16 3.43
C PHE A 55 -8.78 -11.36 4.37
N TYR A 56 -9.94 -11.97 4.59
CA TYR A 56 -10.06 -13.19 5.38
C TYR A 56 -10.09 -14.39 4.46
N ILE A 57 -9.23 -15.36 4.73
CA ILE A 57 -9.14 -16.62 4.01
C ILE A 57 -9.61 -17.73 4.94
N GLU A 58 -10.44 -18.63 4.43
CA GLU A 58 -10.90 -19.80 5.13
C GLU A 58 -10.87 -21.03 4.22
N GLY A 59 -10.11 -22.03 4.62
CA GLY A 59 -10.05 -23.35 4.03
C GLY A 59 -10.64 -24.42 4.97
N ASP A 60 -10.42 -25.66 4.64
CA ASP A 60 -10.93 -26.80 5.42
C ASP A 60 -10.31 -26.85 6.83
N ARG A 61 -9.04 -26.52 6.95
CA ARG A 61 -8.28 -26.62 8.21
C ARG A 61 -7.80 -25.29 8.74
N HIS A 62 -7.42 -24.38 7.87
CA HIS A 62 -6.80 -23.12 8.23
C HIS A 62 -7.68 -21.93 7.91
N ALA A 63 -7.65 -20.93 8.78
CA ALA A 63 -8.19 -19.61 8.51
C ALA A 63 -7.18 -18.53 8.93
N PHE A 64 -7.05 -17.47 8.13
CA PHE A 64 -6.14 -16.37 8.44
C PHE A 64 -6.60 -15.06 7.80
N ILE A 65 -5.98 -13.98 8.22
CA ILE A 65 -6.24 -12.63 7.73
C ILE A 65 -4.98 -12.09 7.05
N VAL A 66 -5.15 -11.38 5.94
CA VAL A 66 -4.10 -10.55 5.33
C VAL A 66 -4.52 -9.10 5.42
N ASP A 67 -3.70 -8.30 6.08
CA ASP A 67 -3.92 -6.92 6.50
C ASP A 67 -5.15 -6.71 7.39
N ALA A 68 -5.10 -5.65 8.18
CA ALA A 68 -6.16 -5.24 9.10
C ALA A 68 -6.21 -3.71 9.15
N GLY A 69 -6.67 -3.09 8.08
CA GLY A 69 -6.68 -1.66 7.90
C GLY A 69 -7.91 -0.97 8.44
N THR A 70 -7.84 0.36 8.60
CA THR A 70 -9.00 1.24 8.76
C THR A 70 -9.17 2.11 7.52
N SER A 71 -10.39 2.64 7.30
CA SER A 71 -10.62 3.53 6.17
C SER A 71 -9.80 4.82 6.25
N THR A 72 -9.49 5.39 5.08
CA THR A 72 -8.76 6.66 4.94
C THR A 72 -9.67 7.82 4.54
N ASP A 73 -10.97 7.69 4.79
CA ASP A 73 -11.99 8.73 4.54
C ASP A 73 -12.22 9.67 5.74
N GLY A 74 -11.46 9.48 6.81
CA GLY A 74 -11.58 10.26 8.07
C GLY A 74 -12.59 9.70 9.06
N LEU A 75 -13.27 8.60 8.73
CA LEU A 75 -14.24 7.94 9.61
C LEU A 75 -13.62 6.77 10.40
N ASP A 76 -12.40 6.34 10.02
CA ASP A 76 -11.68 5.22 10.64
C ASP A 76 -12.54 3.94 10.72
N ARG A 77 -13.33 3.67 9.66
CA ARG A 77 -14.17 2.46 9.59
C ARG A 77 -13.31 1.20 9.70
N LEU A 78 -13.82 0.26 10.45
CA LEU A 78 -13.17 -1.04 10.70
C LEU A 78 -13.48 -2.04 9.59
N PRO A 79 -12.68 -3.12 9.43
CA PRO A 79 -13.01 -4.25 8.55
C PRO A 79 -14.33 -4.93 8.94
N ASP A 80 -15.07 -5.42 7.94
CA ASP A 80 -16.34 -6.12 8.12
C ASP A 80 -16.10 -7.60 8.44
N LEU A 81 -15.49 -7.90 9.59
CA LEU A 81 -15.27 -9.26 10.09
C LEU A 81 -16.23 -9.58 11.22
N SER A 82 -16.83 -10.79 11.16
CA SER A 82 -17.61 -11.28 12.29
C SER A 82 -16.70 -11.63 13.48
N PRO A 83 -17.22 -11.60 14.73
CA PRO A 83 -16.45 -12.05 15.89
C PRO A 83 -15.97 -13.51 15.78
N GLU A 84 -16.67 -14.33 15.02
CA GLU A 84 -16.27 -15.72 14.77
C GLU A 84 -15.07 -15.81 13.83
N MET A 85 -15.09 -15.08 12.71
CA MET A 85 -13.95 -14.99 11.79
C MET A 85 -12.70 -14.50 12.50
N ILE A 86 -12.82 -13.47 13.37
CA ILE A 86 -11.71 -12.93 14.15
C ILE A 86 -11.10 -13.99 15.07
N ARG A 87 -11.96 -14.77 15.79
CA ARG A 87 -11.48 -15.81 16.71
C ARG A 87 -10.93 -17.05 16.01
N ARG A 88 -11.44 -17.35 14.80
CA ARG A 88 -11.01 -18.50 14.00
C ARG A 88 -9.68 -18.25 13.29
N ALA A 89 -9.33 -16.98 13.02
CA ALA A 89 -8.10 -16.66 12.35
C ALA A 89 -6.88 -17.05 13.19
N GLU A 90 -6.04 -17.92 12.62
CA GLU A 90 -4.84 -18.45 13.27
C GLU A 90 -3.65 -17.48 13.12
N TYR A 91 -3.62 -16.71 12.01
CA TYR A 91 -2.54 -15.80 11.66
C TYR A 91 -3.10 -14.48 11.13
N LEU A 92 -2.33 -13.40 11.34
CA LEU A 92 -2.50 -12.14 10.64
C LEU A 92 -1.19 -11.82 9.90
N PHE A 93 -1.24 -11.80 8.58
CA PHE A 93 -0.13 -11.39 7.72
C PHE A 93 -0.26 -9.92 7.39
N VAL A 94 0.71 -9.10 7.78
CA VAL A 94 0.71 -7.64 7.55
C VAL A 94 1.70 -7.31 6.44
N THR A 95 1.21 -6.71 5.36
CA THR A 95 2.03 -6.36 4.21
C THR A 95 2.94 -5.18 4.48
N HIS A 96 2.43 -4.11 5.10
CA HIS A 96 3.23 -2.92 5.43
C HIS A 96 2.56 -2.04 6.51
N SER A 97 3.20 -0.92 6.87
CA SER A 97 2.87 -0.14 8.06
C SER A 97 1.78 0.94 7.90
N HIS A 98 1.25 1.16 6.71
CA HIS A 98 0.23 2.19 6.51
C HIS A 98 -1.06 1.86 7.28
N LYS A 99 -1.79 2.91 7.70
CA LYS A 99 -2.97 2.79 8.58
C LYS A 99 -4.11 1.99 7.92
N ASP A 100 -4.24 2.08 6.62
CA ASP A 100 -5.21 1.32 5.83
C ASP A 100 -4.86 -0.16 5.65
N HIS A 101 -3.72 -0.61 6.22
CA HIS A 101 -3.31 -2.01 6.32
C HIS A 101 -3.12 -2.49 7.77
N THR A 102 -3.01 -1.56 8.74
CA THR A 102 -2.67 -1.92 10.13
C THR A 102 -3.58 -1.30 11.19
N GLY A 103 -4.42 -0.35 10.81
CA GLY A 103 -5.17 0.48 11.77
C GLY A 103 -6.17 -0.27 12.64
N ALA A 104 -6.58 -1.48 12.24
CA ALA A 104 -7.54 -2.31 12.96
C ALA A 104 -6.89 -3.48 13.74
N ILE A 105 -5.56 -3.60 13.82
CA ILE A 105 -4.90 -4.70 14.55
C ILE A 105 -5.33 -4.74 16.02
N GLU A 106 -5.34 -3.58 16.69
CA GLU A 106 -5.79 -3.47 18.08
C GLU A 106 -7.24 -3.91 18.26
N TYR A 107 -8.11 -3.55 17.30
CA TYR A 107 -9.49 -3.98 17.29
C TYR A 107 -9.61 -5.50 17.18
N LEU A 108 -8.87 -6.16 16.29
CA LEU A 108 -8.91 -7.61 16.15
C LEU A 108 -8.49 -8.31 17.45
N GLU A 109 -7.39 -7.89 18.09
CA GLU A 109 -6.94 -8.46 19.36
C GLU A 109 -7.94 -8.24 20.51
N ASN A 110 -8.59 -7.08 20.55
CA ASN A 110 -9.62 -6.78 21.55
C ASN A 110 -10.93 -7.57 21.31
N ASN A 111 -11.13 -8.10 20.09
CA ASN A 111 -12.30 -8.92 19.72
C ASN A 111 -11.99 -10.41 19.60
N GLY A 112 -10.84 -10.85 20.11
CA GLY A 112 -10.55 -12.28 20.32
C GLY A 112 -9.54 -12.89 19.36
N PHE A 113 -8.88 -12.12 18.48
CA PHE A 113 -7.72 -12.61 17.76
C PHE A 113 -6.55 -12.83 18.72
N THR A 114 -5.96 -14.03 18.71
CA THR A 114 -4.86 -14.42 19.60
C THR A 114 -3.65 -14.97 18.86
N GLY A 115 -3.77 -15.12 17.54
CA GLY A 115 -2.70 -15.65 16.70
C GLY A 115 -1.50 -14.70 16.58
N PRO A 116 -0.38 -15.19 16.04
CA PRO A 116 0.76 -14.33 15.74
C PRO A 116 0.45 -13.38 14.58
N VAL A 117 0.98 -12.15 14.69
CA VAL A 117 0.97 -11.13 13.64
C VAL A 117 2.34 -11.14 12.96
N LEU A 118 2.37 -11.55 11.70
CA LEU A 118 3.60 -11.65 10.90
C LEU A 118 3.83 -10.36 10.12
N MET A 119 5.01 -9.81 10.22
CA MET A 119 5.42 -8.61 9.49
C MET A 119 6.94 -8.46 9.42
N SER A 120 7.41 -7.58 8.54
CA SER A 120 8.82 -7.19 8.54
C SER A 120 9.19 -6.39 9.80
N ASN A 121 10.46 -6.43 10.19
CA ASN A 121 10.95 -5.64 11.32
C ASN A 121 10.72 -4.12 11.13
N GLN A 122 10.85 -3.61 9.89
CA GLN A 122 10.61 -2.21 9.60
C GLN A 122 9.13 -1.85 9.77
N THR A 123 8.22 -2.69 9.31
CA THR A 123 6.77 -2.53 9.55
C THR A 123 6.49 -2.51 11.05
N TYR A 124 7.03 -3.45 11.82
CA TYR A 124 6.88 -3.48 13.28
C TYR A 124 7.36 -2.19 13.94
N GLN A 125 8.51 -1.65 13.53
CA GLN A 125 9.03 -0.40 14.10
C GLN A 125 8.15 0.82 13.77
N GLN A 126 7.46 0.82 12.63
CA GLN A 126 6.69 1.94 12.10
C GLN A 126 5.25 2.01 12.62
N ILE A 127 4.59 0.88 12.88
CA ILE A 127 3.21 0.84 13.37
C ILE A 127 3.09 1.40 14.80
N HIS A 128 1.95 2.04 15.09
CA HIS A 128 1.70 2.64 16.41
C HIS A 128 1.37 1.57 17.45
N TYR A 129 0.38 0.74 17.15
CA TYR A 129 -0.01 -0.34 18.02
C TYR A 129 0.98 -1.51 17.88
N LYS A 130 1.45 -2.04 19.01
CA LYS A 130 2.35 -3.21 19.03
C LYS A 130 1.55 -4.45 19.37
N PRO A 131 1.39 -5.41 18.42
CA PRO A 131 0.67 -6.63 18.68
C PRO A 131 1.28 -7.43 19.84
N LYS A 132 0.43 -8.11 20.61
CA LYS A 132 0.85 -8.90 21.79
C LYS A 132 1.67 -10.13 21.38
N ASN A 133 1.35 -10.71 20.23
CA ASN A 133 2.06 -11.86 19.67
C ASN A 133 2.57 -11.49 18.28
N THR A 134 3.86 -11.22 18.14
CA THR A 134 4.45 -10.77 16.86
C THR A 134 5.52 -11.75 16.40
N MET A 135 5.45 -12.12 15.12
CA MET A 135 6.49 -12.89 14.43
C MET A 135 7.15 -12.01 13.37
N ILE A 136 8.44 -11.75 13.53
CA ILE A 136 9.20 -10.93 12.58
C ILE A 136 9.75 -11.81 11.46
N LEU A 137 9.48 -11.39 10.21
CA LEU A 137 10.02 -12.06 9.02
C LEU A 137 11.54 -11.89 8.96
N ASP A 138 12.25 -13.00 8.78
CA ASP A 138 13.71 -13.01 8.66
C ASP A 138 14.12 -12.69 7.22
N SER A 139 14.79 -11.55 7.01
CA SER A 139 15.25 -11.12 5.68
C SER A 139 16.29 -12.05 5.05
N THR A 140 16.90 -12.94 5.83
CA THR A 140 17.85 -13.95 5.33
C THR A 140 17.17 -15.27 4.96
N ALA A 141 15.90 -15.46 5.36
CA ALA A 141 15.11 -16.66 5.09
C ALA A 141 13.72 -16.25 4.55
N PRO A 142 13.60 -15.99 3.22
CA PRO A 142 12.35 -15.50 2.63
C PRO A 142 11.24 -16.56 2.55
N GLU A 143 11.48 -17.76 3.06
CA GLU A 143 10.52 -18.86 3.15
C GLU A 143 10.38 -19.31 4.60
N LEU A 144 9.14 -19.58 5.02
CA LEU A 144 8.82 -20.00 6.37
C LEU A 144 7.72 -21.07 6.33
N SER A 145 7.93 -22.19 7.01
CA SER A 145 6.88 -23.16 7.33
C SER A 145 6.31 -22.80 8.71
N LEU A 146 5.01 -22.58 8.79
CA LEU A 146 4.31 -22.29 10.04
C LEU A 146 3.82 -23.56 10.71
N ASP A 147 3.36 -24.52 9.89
CA ASP A 147 3.11 -25.91 10.23
C ASP A 147 3.37 -26.79 8.98
N GLY A 148 3.03 -28.07 9.03
CA GLY A 148 3.29 -28.98 7.90
C GLY A 148 2.51 -28.68 6.61
N GLU A 149 1.49 -27.83 6.66
CA GLU A 149 0.53 -27.61 5.58
C GLU A 149 0.33 -26.13 5.22
N LEU A 150 0.74 -25.23 6.10
CA LEU A 150 0.77 -23.80 5.87
C LEU A 150 2.21 -23.31 5.82
N SER A 151 2.60 -22.79 4.66
CA SER A 151 3.90 -22.19 4.45
C SER A 151 3.78 -20.88 3.65
N LEU A 152 4.75 -20.01 3.82
CA LEU A 152 4.80 -18.76 3.07
C LEU A 152 6.18 -18.49 2.50
N ARG A 153 6.18 -17.80 1.37
CA ARG A 153 7.33 -17.08 0.82
C ARG A 153 6.95 -15.61 0.74
N TRP A 154 7.90 -14.74 0.95
CA TRP A 154 7.68 -13.29 0.91
C TRP A 154 8.83 -12.57 0.22
N GLY A 155 8.57 -11.36 -0.25
CA GLY A 155 9.56 -10.48 -0.86
C GLY A 155 9.13 -9.03 -0.76
N ARG A 156 10.04 -8.12 -1.13
CA ARG A 156 9.82 -6.67 -1.07
C ARG A 156 8.91 -6.21 -2.19
N THR A 157 8.06 -5.21 -1.91
CA THR A 157 7.13 -4.65 -2.90
C THR A 157 7.61 -3.37 -3.57
N GLY A 158 8.63 -2.68 -3.01
CA GLY A 158 9.08 -1.39 -3.53
C GLY A 158 8.20 -0.19 -3.19
N HIS A 159 7.14 -0.37 -2.39
CA HIS A 159 6.21 0.70 -2.01
C HIS A 159 6.73 1.59 -0.88
N CYS A 160 7.26 0.97 0.17
CA CYS A 160 7.92 1.65 1.29
C CYS A 160 8.86 0.70 2.03
N ALA A 161 9.65 1.23 2.95
CA ALA A 161 10.48 0.37 3.80
C ALA A 161 9.61 -0.50 4.69
N GLY A 162 9.83 -1.81 4.61
CA GLY A 162 9.06 -2.80 5.34
C GLY A 162 7.95 -3.46 4.52
N ALA A 163 7.59 -2.90 3.38
CA ALA A 163 6.51 -3.41 2.54
C ALA A 163 6.90 -4.72 1.86
N VAL A 164 6.05 -5.73 2.02
CA VAL A 164 6.26 -7.09 1.50
C VAL A 164 5.00 -7.63 0.80
N TRP A 165 5.23 -8.46 -0.22
CA TRP A 165 4.22 -9.33 -0.78
C TRP A 165 4.30 -10.71 -0.11
N TYR A 166 3.19 -11.45 -0.12
CA TYR A 166 3.11 -12.82 0.38
C TYR A 166 2.69 -13.80 -0.72
N TYR A 167 3.34 -14.96 -0.74
CA TYR A 167 2.91 -16.13 -1.48
C TYR A 167 2.73 -17.26 -0.47
N ILE A 168 1.46 -17.63 -0.23
CA ILE A 168 1.05 -18.55 0.84
C ILE A 168 0.58 -19.85 0.20
N THR A 169 1.12 -20.97 0.69
CA THR A 169 0.63 -22.30 0.36
C THR A 169 -0.09 -22.86 1.58
N VAL A 170 -1.34 -23.21 1.43
CA VAL A 170 -2.21 -23.69 2.51
C VAL A 170 -3.28 -24.63 1.97
N ASP A 171 -3.55 -25.75 2.66
CA ASP A 171 -4.57 -26.73 2.26
C ASP A 171 -4.50 -27.14 0.78
N GLY A 172 -3.27 -27.24 0.22
CA GLY A 172 -3.03 -27.56 -1.18
C GLY A 172 -3.25 -26.42 -2.18
N LYS A 173 -3.69 -25.24 -1.75
CA LYS A 173 -3.89 -24.03 -2.57
C LYS A 173 -2.72 -23.07 -2.46
N ARG A 174 -2.53 -22.25 -3.48
CA ARG A 174 -1.47 -21.23 -3.57
C ARG A 174 -2.11 -19.86 -3.74
N LEU A 175 -1.76 -18.95 -2.87
CA LEU A 175 -2.36 -17.63 -2.75
C LEU A 175 -1.27 -16.56 -2.87
N PHE A 176 -1.53 -15.54 -3.66
CA PHE A 176 -0.63 -14.40 -3.80
C PHE A 176 -1.32 -13.12 -3.35
N PHE A 177 -0.67 -12.38 -2.44
CA PHE A 177 -1.08 -11.05 -1.99
C PHE A 177 0.02 -10.06 -2.30
N SER A 178 -0.21 -9.14 -3.22
CA SER A 178 0.82 -8.18 -3.63
C SER A 178 1.17 -7.17 -2.53
N GLY A 179 0.26 -6.89 -1.60
CA GLY A 179 0.30 -5.66 -0.83
C GLY A 179 0.32 -4.46 -1.78
N ASP A 180 0.60 -3.27 -1.29
CA ASP A 180 0.86 -2.11 -2.15
C ASP A 180 2.18 -2.36 -2.88
N TYR A 181 2.13 -2.31 -4.22
CA TYR A 181 3.19 -2.87 -5.04
C TYR A 181 3.75 -1.86 -6.06
N ARG A 182 5.07 -1.77 -6.14
CA ARG A 182 5.77 -0.89 -7.07
C ARG A 182 7.14 -1.45 -7.47
N GLU A 183 7.34 -1.92 -8.70
CA GLU A 183 8.60 -2.53 -9.13
C GLU A 183 9.72 -1.52 -9.36
N ASN A 184 9.42 -0.41 -10.01
CA ASN A 184 10.41 0.56 -10.50
C ASN A 184 10.42 1.83 -9.65
N ASP A 185 10.53 1.69 -8.32
CA ASP A 185 10.71 2.86 -7.44
C ASP A 185 12.17 3.37 -7.51
N THR A 186 12.38 4.66 -7.27
CA THR A 186 13.70 5.29 -7.32
C THR A 186 14.56 5.06 -6.08
N PHE A 187 13.96 4.57 -5.01
CA PHE A 187 14.60 4.35 -3.71
C PHE A 187 14.41 2.94 -3.20
N TYR A 188 13.17 2.43 -3.22
CA TYR A 188 12.82 1.15 -2.63
C TYR A 188 12.98 0.01 -3.62
N ARG A 189 13.66 -1.05 -3.18
CA ARG A 189 13.87 -2.27 -3.94
C ARG A 189 12.61 -3.14 -3.92
N CYS A 190 12.29 -3.72 -5.08
CA CYS A 190 11.24 -4.72 -5.25
C CYS A 190 11.83 -6.07 -5.64
N ASP A 191 11.29 -7.14 -5.09
CA ASP A 191 11.51 -8.51 -5.57
C ASP A 191 10.40 -8.83 -6.56
N ALA A 192 10.66 -8.59 -7.83
CA ALA A 192 9.69 -8.69 -8.90
C ALA A 192 9.11 -10.11 -9.01
N VAL A 193 7.79 -10.19 -9.08
CA VAL A 193 7.04 -11.46 -9.13
C VAL A 193 6.88 -11.92 -10.57
N ARG A 194 7.49 -13.06 -10.93
CA ARG A 194 7.46 -13.65 -12.27
C ARG A 194 7.34 -15.17 -12.21
N GLY A 195 6.51 -15.73 -13.10
CA GLY A 195 6.38 -17.18 -13.25
C GLY A 195 5.71 -17.89 -12.07
N LEU A 196 5.01 -17.15 -11.18
CA LEU A 196 4.23 -17.76 -10.12
C LEU A 196 2.93 -18.35 -10.67
N THR A 197 2.56 -19.50 -10.13
CA THR A 197 1.22 -20.07 -10.33
C THR A 197 0.46 -19.94 -9.02
N ALA A 198 -0.72 -19.30 -9.04
CA ALA A 198 -1.56 -19.17 -7.85
C ALA A 198 -3.03 -19.42 -8.20
N ASP A 199 -3.75 -20.04 -7.27
CA ASP A 199 -5.17 -20.27 -7.37
C ASP A 199 -5.95 -18.97 -7.15
N LEU A 200 -5.43 -18.11 -6.26
CA LEU A 200 -5.92 -16.75 -6.01
C LEU A 200 -4.74 -15.74 -6.03
N ALA A 201 -4.95 -14.57 -6.64
CA ALA A 201 -4.08 -13.41 -6.53
C ALA A 201 -4.88 -12.17 -6.15
N VAL A 202 -4.54 -11.54 -5.04
CA VAL A 202 -5.07 -10.23 -4.60
C VAL A 202 -4.02 -9.17 -4.96
N ILE A 203 -4.34 -8.29 -5.91
CA ILE A 203 -3.37 -7.41 -6.57
C ILE A 203 -3.73 -5.94 -6.40
N ASP A 204 -2.74 -5.12 -6.05
CA ASP A 204 -2.86 -3.65 -5.98
C ASP A 204 -3.34 -3.06 -7.31
N SER A 205 -4.40 -2.27 -7.25
CA SER A 205 -5.00 -1.60 -8.40
C SER A 205 -5.29 -0.11 -8.14
N ALA A 206 -4.65 0.48 -7.13
CA ALA A 206 -4.91 1.86 -6.71
C ALA A 206 -4.81 2.86 -7.87
N TYR A 207 -3.89 2.65 -8.80
CA TYR A 207 -3.68 3.52 -9.96
C TYR A 207 -4.05 2.85 -11.29
N SER A 208 -4.99 1.92 -11.30
CA SER A 208 -5.48 1.21 -12.50
C SER A 208 -6.06 2.12 -13.61
N ARG A 209 -6.23 3.42 -13.34
CA ARG A 209 -6.66 4.44 -14.31
C ARG A 209 -5.53 5.30 -14.85
N MET A 210 -4.31 5.13 -14.36
CA MET A 210 -3.11 5.85 -14.80
C MET A 210 -2.37 5.01 -15.83
N ASP A 211 -1.90 5.66 -16.91
CA ASP A 211 -1.32 4.91 -18.02
C ASP A 211 0.16 4.56 -17.79
N ARG A 212 1.01 5.53 -17.45
CA ARG A 212 2.46 5.34 -17.38
C ARG A 212 3.10 6.02 -16.18
N ALA A 213 3.81 5.25 -15.38
CA ALA A 213 4.50 5.75 -14.21
C ALA A 213 5.72 6.67 -14.51
N GLU A 214 6.42 6.41 -15.61
CA GLU A 214 7.55 7.24 -16.03
C GLU A 214 7.11 8.66 -16.37
N ASP A 215 5.98 8.81 -17.07
CA ASP A 215 5.41 10.11 -17.40
C ASP A 215 4.98 10.86 -16.12
N MET A 216 4.47 10.13 -15.13
CA MET A 216 4.11 10.71 -13.83
C MET A 216 5.34 11.21 -13.06
N ARG A 217 6.44 10.42 -13.02
CA ARG A 217 7.71 10.85 -12.38
C ARG A 217 8.30 12.08 -13.07
N LYS A 218 8.30 12.07 -14.41
CA LYS A 218 8.74 13.20 -15.19
C LYS A 218 7.90 14.44 -14.90
N ALA A 219 6.59 14.32 -14.86
CA ALA A 219 5.68 15.44 -14.55
C ALA A 219 5.95 16.03 -13.15
N VAL A 220 6.27 15.19 -12.15
CA VAL A 220 6.65 15.68 -10.81
C VAL A 220 7.97 16.44 -10.85
N ALA A 221 8.97 15.93 -11.57
CA ALA A 221 10.27 16.59 -11.71
C ALA A 221 10.14 17.93 -12.48
N ASP A 222 9.35 17.95 -13.55
CA ASP A 222 9.09 19.17 -14.33
C ASP A 222 8.37 20.23 -13.46
N ALA A 223 7.32 19.85 -12.74
CA ALA A 223 6.59 20.75 -11.83
C ALA A 223 7.49 21.31 -10.71
N ALA A 224 8.38 20.48 -10.18
CA ALA A 224 9.36 20.93 -9.20
C ALA A 224 10.35 21.93 -9.81
N LYS A 225 10.85 21.66 -11.01
CA LYS A 225 11.75 22.55 -11.74
C LYS A 225 11.10 23.90 -12.04
N ASP A 226 9.84 23.90 -12.49
CA ASP A 226 9.09 25.12 -12.77
C ASP A 226 8.93 25.99 -11.52
N ALA A 227 8.58 25.38 -10.38
CA ALA A 227 8.45 26.05 -9.09
C ALA A 227 9.81 26.67 -8.64
N LEU A 228 10.91 25.94 -8.80
CA LEU A 228 12.26 26.37 -8.41
C LEU A 228 12.84 27.44 -9.34
N SER A 229 12.41 27.49 -10.61
CA SER A 229 12.89 28.49 -11.58
C SER A 229 12.57 29.93 -11.20
N ALA A 230 11.52 30.14 -10.38
CA ALA A 230 11.15 31.43 -9.80
C ALA A 230 11.99 31.79 -8.56
N SER A 231 13.01 31.02 -8.23
CA SER A 231 13.83 31.18 -7.01
C SER A 231 12.98 31.12 -5.72
N ALA A 232 11.78 30.56 -5.79
CA ALA A 232 10.93 30.30 -4.62
C ALA A 232 11.38 29.03 -3.87
N PRO A 233 11.15 28.93 -2.54
CA PRO A 233 11.27 27.66 -1.86
C PRO A 233 10.15 26.71 -2.30
N LEU A 234 10.44 25.41 -2.43
CA LEU A 234 9.48 24.37 -2.81
C LEU A 234 9.20 23.44 -1.63
N LEU A 235 7.94 23.34 -1.21
CA LEU A 235 7.48 22.44 -0.16
C LEU A 235 6.73 21.24 -0.75
N LEU A 236 7.12 20.02 -0.32
CA LEU A 236 6.45 18.78 -0.64
C LEU A 236 5.91 18.12 0.66
N PRO A 237 4.61 18.24 0.93
CA PRO A 237 3.94 17.45 1.97
C PRO A 237 3.90 15.96 1.60
N VAL A 238 4.50 15.11 2.44
CA VAL A 238 4.64 13.67 2.19
C VAL A 238 4.15 12.84 3.38
N PRO A 239 3.77 11.56 3.20
CA PRO A 239 3.46 10.68 4.31
C PRO A 239 4.70 10.42 5.16
N SER A 240 4.48 9.88 6.36
CA SER A 240 5.57 9.54 7.28
C SER A 240 6.52 8.49 6.70
N TYR A 241 6.01 7.59 5.86
CA TYR A 241 6.76 6.49 5.23
C TYR A 241 6.37 6.40 3.74
N GLY A 242 7.29 5.94 2.89
CA GLY A 242 7.09 5.74 1.46
C GLY A 242 7.65 6.89 0.60
N ARG A 243 6.87 7.43 -0.32
CA ARG A 243 7.29 8.27 -1.48
C ARG A 243 8.21 9.45 -1.18
N GLY A 244 8.33 9.91 0.07
CA GLY A 244 9.19 11.05 0.41
C GLY A 244 10.66 10.80 0.05
N LEU A 245 11.20 9.63 0.39
CA LEU A 245 12.59 9.27 0.05
C LEU A 245 12.74 9.00 -1.45
N SER A 246 11.75 8.38 -2.09
CA SER A 246 11.77 8.13 -3.54
C SER A 246 11.82 9.42 -4.35
N MET A 247 11.01 10.42 -4.00
CA MET A 247 11.03 11.75 -4.66
C MET A 247 12.31 12.53 -4.37
N ALA A 248 12.78 12.50 -3.12
CA ALA A 248 14.01 13.19 -2.76
C ALA A 248 15.20 12.61 -3.54
N MET A 249 15.25 11.30 -3.72
CA MET A 249 16.29 10.66 -4.53
C MET A 249 16.15 11.01 -6.01
N LEU A 250 14.93 10.98 -6.57
CA LEU A 250 14.72 11.44 -7.96
C LEU A 250 15.20 12.87 -8.15
N PHE A 251 14.87 13.78 -7.24
CA PHE A 251 15.28 15.19 -7.36
C PHE A 251 16.80 15.35 -7.24
N TYR A 252 17.43 14.62 -6.32
CA TYR A 252 18.89 14.64 -6.22
C TYR A 252 19.55 14.08 -7.49
N GLN A 253 19.06 12.99 -8.04
CA GLN A 253 19.57 12.40 -9.30
C GLN A 253 19.32 13.31 -10.51
N THR A 254 18.23 14.10 -10.51
CA THR A 254 17.86 14.97 -11.61
C THR A 254 18.57 16.33 -11.55
N PHE A 255 18.69 16.91 -10.36
CA PHE A 255 19.14 18.29 -10.15
C PHE A 255 20.52 18.38 -9.51
N GLY A 256 21.05 17.28 -8.96
CA GLY A 256 22.30 17.29 -8.20
C GLY A 256 22.22 18.21 -6.98
N GLU A 257 23.28 18.97 -6.76
CA GLU A 257 23.40 19.93 -5.66
C GLU A 257 22.83 21.33 -5.98
N ALA A 258 22.31 21.53 -7.20
CA ALA A 258 21.80 22.83 -7.64
C ALA A 258 20.63 23.34 -6.78
N TYR A 259 19.83 22.42 -6.24
CA TYR A 259 18.71 22.74 -5.35
C TYR A 259 18.84 21.90 -4.06
N PRO A 260 19.35 22.48 -2.98
CA PRO A 260 19.52 21.76 -1.71
C PRO A 260 18.22 21.17 -1.18
N ILE A 261 18.27 19.90 -0.74
CA ILE A 261 17.11 19.15 -0.28
C ILE A 261 17.13 19.06 1.25
N HIS A 262 16.05 19.52 1.87
CA HIS A 262 15.84 19.56 3.30
C HIS A 262 14.70 18.62 3.72
N MET A 263 14.89 17.90 4.81
CA MET A 263 13.91 16.93 5.32
C MET A 263 13.50 17.25 6.74
N SER A 264 12.19 17.16 7.02
CA SER A 264 11.69 17.12 8.40
C SER A 264 12.32 15.96 9.18
N ALA A 265 12.41 16.10 10.49
CA ALA A 265 13.15 15.18 11.37
C ALA A 265 12.80 13.70 11.14
N LYS A 266 11.51 13.37 10.98
CA LYS A 266 11.05 11.99 10.78
C LYS A 266 11.53 11.40 9.45
N LEU A 267 11.52 12.18 8.37
CA LEU A 267 12.01 11.71 7.07
C LEU A 267 13.53 11.60 7.06
N ARG A 268 14.20 12.55 7.71
CA ARG A 268 15.67 12.54 7.86
C ARG A 268 16.15 11.33 8.67
N ASP A 269 15.44 10.96 9.74
CA ASP A 269 15.73 9.75 10.51
C ASP A 269 15.59 8.48 9.66
N GLN A 270 14.56 8.40 8.82
CA GLN A 270 14.41 7.30 7.86
C GLN A 270 15.58 7.23 6.89
N TRP A 271 15.99 8.36 6.31
CA TRP A 271 17.16 8.40 5.42
C TRP A 271 18.40 7.84 6.12
N LEU A 272 18.68 8.29 7.36
CA LEU A 272 19.83 7.83 8.12
C LEU A 272 19.79 6.35 8.48
N ARG A 273 18.61 5.80 8.74
CA ARG A 273 18.45 4.39 9.14
C ARG A 273 18.27 3.46 7.95
N ILE A 274 17.45 3.86 6.98
CA ILE A 274 17.05 3.01 5.86
C ILE A 274 18.03 3.16 4.69
N GLY A 275 18.53 4.38 4.42
CA GLY A 275 19.40 4.67 3.27
C GLY A 275 20.74 3.97 3.29
N HIS A 276 21.26 3.60 4.45
CA HIS A 276 22.64 3.13 4.54
C HIS A 276 22.85 1.63 4.80
N ARG A 277 21.84 0.88 5.22
CA ARG A 277 21.96 -0.56 5.49
C ARG A 277 20.62 -1.28 5.39
N SER A 278 19.64 -0.70 4.73
CA SER A 278 18.34 -1.32 4.70
C SER A 278 18.24 -2.37 3.59
N TYR A 279 17.75 -3.53 3.96
CA TYR A 279 17.33 -4.56 3.03
C TYR A 279 16.31 -4.06 1.98
N PHE A 280 15.58 -2.97 2.28
CA PHE A 280 14.52 -2.43 1.43
C PHE A 280 14.94 -1.34 0.45
N ALA A 281 16.17 -0.81 0.52
CA ALA A 281 16.67 0.18 -0.42
C ALA A 281 17.46 -0.50 -1.57
N HIS A 282 17.53 0.17 -2.73
CA HIS A 282 18.44 -0.25 -3.78
C HIS A 282 19.90 -0.17 -3.32
N GLU A 283 20.76 -1.05 -3.82
CA GLU A 283 22.16 -1.13 -3.38
C GLU A 283 22.94 0.16 -3.71
N GLU A 284 22.66 0.78 -4.85
CA GLU A 284 23.27 2.04 -5.24
C GLU A 284 22.96 3.20 -4.27
N ILE A 285 21.82 3.14 -3.55
CA ILE A 285 21.48 4.13 -2.52
C ILE A 285 22.50 4.12 -1.38
N LEU A 286 23.08 2.97 -1.09
CA LEU A 286 24.08 2.82 -0.02
C LEU A 286 25.39 3.56 -0.29
N GLY A 287 25.66 3.94 -1.53
CA GLY A 287 26.83 4.70 -1.95
C GLY A 287 26.72 6.22 -1.80
N TYR A 288 25.51 6.76 -1.55
CA TYR A 288 25.35 8.19 -1.42
C TYR A 288 25.80 8.72 -0.05
N PRO A 289 26.44 9.93 0.02
CA PRO A 289 26.78 10.56 1.29
C PRO A 289 25.55 10.87 2.14
N PHE A 290 25.70 10.84 3.47
CA PHE A 290 24.58 11.10 4.39
C PHE A 290 24.03 12.52 4.30
N ASP A 291 24.83 13.47 3.92
CA ASP A 291 24.54 14.91 3.93
C ASP A 291 23.92 15.44 2.63
N ILE A 292 23.71 14.58 1.63
CA ILE A 292 22.96 14.97 0.41
C ILE A 292 21.55 15.47 0.74
N PHE A 293 20.96 14.99 1.84
CA PHE A 293 19.70 15.49 2.38
C PHE A 293 19.96 16.15 3.74
N ARG A 294 19.60 17.41 3.90
CA ARG A 294 19.85 18.21 5.09
C ARG A 294 18.72 18.07 6.11
N SER A 295 19.01 18.22 7.38
CA SER A 295 17.99 18.36 8.42
C SER A 295 17.27 19.69 8.29
N TRP A 296 15.98 19.72 8.59
CA TRP A 296 15.15 20.91 8.60
C TRP A 296 14.30 20.99 9.87
N ASP A 297 14.30 22.16 10.50
CA ASP A 297 13.55 22.44 11.73
C ASP A 297 12.07 22.82 11.50
N GLU A 298 11.65 22.85 10.22
CA GLU A 298 10.31 23.24 9.77
C GLU A 298 9.96 24.71 10.06
N THR A 299 10.96 25.61 10.11
CA THR A 299 10.77 27.04 10.38
C THR A 299 11.44 27.93 9.33
N SER A 300 12.67 27.67 8.96
CA SER A 300 13.43 28.47 8.01
C SER A 300 13.22 28.00 6.57
N LEU A 301 13.04 28.95 5.65
CA LEU A 301 12.89 28.69 4.22
C LEU A 301 13.86 29.57 3.43
N GLU A 302 14.56 28.98 2.47
CA GLU A 302 15.47 29.68 1.56
C GLU A 302 14.99 29.46 0.12
N GLY A 303 15.03 30.51 -0.69
CA GLY A 303 14.64 30.45 -2.09
C GLY A 303 15.54 29.50 -2.89
N GLY A 304 14.94 28.74 -3.81
CA GLY A 304 15.64 27.73 -4.61
C GLY A 304 15.98 26.44 -3.85
N HIS A 305 15.45 26.25 -2.64
CA HIS A 305 15.63 25.01 -1.87
C HIS A 305 14.35 24.16 -1.87
N ILE A 306 14.51 22.86 -1.69
CA ILE A 306 13.42 21.86 -1.65
C ILE A 306 13.23 21.36 -0.23
N TYR A 307 11.98 21.36 0.26
CA TYR A 307 11.62 20.99 1.63
C TYR A 307 10.61 19.86 1.65
N PHE A 308 10.95 18.75 2.30
CA PHE A 308 10.05 17.62 2.51
C PHE A 308 9.45 17.67 3.92
N LEU A 309 8.13 17.80 4.01
CA LEU A 309 7.35 17.91 5.25
C LEU A 309 6.53 16.64 5.50
N THR A 310 6.72 15.97 6.63
CA THR A 310 5.95 14.76 6.98
C THR A 310 4.55 15.07 7.50
N ASP A 311 3.68 15.55 6.61
CA ASP A 311 2.25 15.80 6.83
C ASP A 311 1.49 15.87 5.48
N ALA A 312 1.33 14.72 4.82
CA ALA A 312 0.79 14.62 3.46
C ALA A 312 -0.61 15.26 3.28
N GLN A 313 -1.44 15.26 4.33
CA GLN A 313 -2.79 15.80 4.29
C GLN A 313 -2.92 17.19 4.93
N LEU A 314 -1.80 17.83 5.32
CA LEU A 314 -1.76 19.12 6.04
C LEU A 314 -2.67 19.12 7.28
N SER A 315 -2.66 18.03 8.00
CA SER A 315 -3.51 17.82 9.19
C SER A 315 -3.06 18.66 10.38
N LYS A 316 -1.75 18.92 10.48
CA LYS A 316 -1.16 19.68 11.60
C LYS A 316 -1.35 21.18 11.40
N ALA A 317 -1.73 21.88 12.48
CA ALA A 317 -1.85 23.34 12.47
C ALA A 317 -0.52 24.04 12.09
N LYS A 318 0.62 23.53 12.61
CA LYS A 318 1.97 24.05 12.31
C LYS A 318 2.29 24.02 10.80
N SER A 319 1.94 22.92 10.13
CA SER A 319 2.18 22.77 8.68
C SER A 319 1.39 23.80 7.88
N ARG A 320 0.14 24.03 8.25
CA ARG A 320 -0.72 25.06 7.61
C ARG A 320 -0.21 26.47 7.89
N GLN A 321 0.14 26.76 9.14
CA GLN A 321 0.70 28.05 9.51
C GLN A 321 1.98 28.37 8.72
N LEU A 322 2.87 27.39 8.53
CA LEU A 322 4.07 27.57 7.68
C LEU A 322 3.67 28.02 6.27
N ILE A 323 2.69 27.34 5.64
CA ILE A 323 2.25 27.66 4.27
C ILE A 323 1.55 29.02 4.22
N ASP A 324 0.71 29.35 5.23
CA ASP A 324 -0.10 30.57 5.24
C ASP A 324 0.74 31.82 5.54
N CYS A 325 1.81 31.68 6.32
CA CYS A 325 2.73 32.78 6.64
C CYS A 325 3.77 33.04 5.52
N HIS A 326 3.91 32.15 4.54
CA HIS A 326 4.90 32.24 3.46
C HIS A 326 4.22 32.20 2.08
N PRO A 327 3.64 33.31 1.59
CA PRO A 327 2.97 33.37 0.29
C PRO A 327 3.91 33.08 -0.90
N GLU A 328 5.22 33.33 -0.74
CA GLU A 328 6.27 33.01 -1.70
C GLU A 328 6.56 31.51 -1.84
N LEU A 329 6.15 30.70 -0.86
CA LEU A 329 6.39 29.27 -0.83
C LEU A 329 5.56 28.53 -1.89
N SER A 330 6.20 27.88 -2.83
CA SER A 330 5.55 26.94 -3.75
C SER A 330 5.22 25.64 -3.02
N VAL A 331 3.98 25.14 -3.14
CA VAL A 331 3.55 23.88 -2.50
C VAL A 331 3.13 22.89 -3.58
N LEU A 332 3.75 21.70 -3.59
CA LEU A 332 3.46 20.63 -4.54
C LEU A 332 2.92 19.39 -3.81
N MET A 333 1.63 19.10 -3.99
CA MET A 333 0.99 17.90 -3.52
C MET A 333 1.23 16.73 -4.48
N THR A 334 1.57 15.56 -3.94
CA THR A 334 2.02 14.41 -4.77
C THR A 334 1.34 13.09 -4.44
N GLY A 335 0.33 13.08 -3.61
CA GLY A 335 -0.46 11.90 -3.25
C GLY A 335 -1.95 12.19 -3.24
N SER A 336 -2.76 11.17 -3.02
CA SER A 336 -4.21 11.30 -2.99
C SER A 336 -4.67 12.41 -2.05
N LEU A 337 -5.56 13.27 -2.53
CA LEU A 337 -6.16 14.36 -1.78
C LEU A 337 -7.45 13.87 -1.11
N HIS A 338 -7.38 13.59 0.20
CA HIS A 338 -8.51 13.08 0.97
C HIS A 338 -9.47 14.20 1.38
N GLY A 339 -10.78 13.93 1.38
CA GLY A 339 -11.80 14.91 1.73
C GLY A 339 -11.76 15.42 3.19
N TYR A 340 -11.19 14.63 4.10
CA TYR A 340 -11.05 15.00 5.52
C TYR A 340 -9.81 15.86 5.80
N GLY A 341 -8.79 15.79 4.93
CA GLY A 341 -7.55 16.57 5.08
C GLY A 341 -7.69 17.99 4.56
N LYS A 342 -6.74 18.84 4.93
CA LYS A 342 -6.67 20.21 4.41
C LYS A 342 -5.93 20.32 3.08
N ALA A 343 -5.16 19.30 2.68
CA ALA A 343 -4.43 19.29 1.42
C ALA A 343 -5.34 19.57 0.22
N LYS A 344 -6.54 18.96 0.19
CA LYS A 344 -7.52 19.21 -0.86
C LYS A 344 -7.97 20.66 -0.94
N SER A 345 -8.25 21.32 0.21
CA SER A 345 -8.67 22.73 0.23
C SER A 345 -7.55 23.68 -0.23
N TYR A 346 -6.27 23.40 0.07
CA TYR A 346 -5.14 24.16 -0.43
C TYR A 346 -4.98 24.03 -1.96
N TYR A 347 -5.23 22.83 -2.50
CA TYR A 347 -5.26 22.63 -3.95
C TYR A 347 -6.44 23.36 -4.61
N GLU A 348 -7.66 23.19 -4.10
CA GLU A 348 -8.86 23.82 -4.66
C GLU A 348 -8.85 25.36 -4.59
N SER A 349 -8.15 25.95 -3.61
CA SER A 349 -7.94 27.38 -3.52
C SER A 349 -6.82 27.91 -4.42
N GLY A 350 -6.10 27.05 -5.15
CA GLY A 350 -4.94 27.40 -5.96
C GLY A 350 -3.67 27.70 -5.15
N ARG A 351 -3.69 27.45 -3.82
CA ARG A 351 -2.51 27.67 -2.96
C ARG A 351 -1.45 26.58 -3.10
N ALA A 352 -1.84 25.40 -3.61
CA ALA A 352 -0.95 24.30 -3.88
C ALA A 352 -1.19 23.74 -5.29
N ALA A 353 -0.12 23.35 -5.98
CA ALA A 353 -0.18 22.53 -7.18
C ALA A 353 -0.33 21.05 -6.84
N PHE A 354 -0.81 20.24 -7.79
CA PHE A 354 -0.95 18.81 -7.62
C PHE A 354 -0.41 18.06 -8.84
N VAL A 355 0.49 17.10 -8.58
CA VAL A 355 0.96 16.12 -9.58
C VAL A 355 1.13 14.79 -8.85
N LEU A 356 0.45 13.75 -9.28
CA LEU A 356 0.45 12.46 -8.61
C LEU A 356 1.80 11.73 -8.78
N TRP A 357 2.39 11.26 -7.67
CA TRP A 357 3.55 10.37 -7.66
C TRP A 357 3.13 8.90 -7.82
N PRO A 358 3.79 8.13 -8.70
CA PRO A 358 3.43 6.74 -8.94
C PRO A 358 4.03 5.80 -7.88
N ASN A 359 3.34 5.60 -6.77
CA ASN A 359 3.76 4.66 -5.70
C ASN A 359 2.94 3.35 -5.65
N HIS A 360 2.05 3.15 -6.62
CA HIS A 360 1.27 1.94 -6.84
C HIS A 360 1.36 1.51 -8.30
N LEU A 361 0.85 0.31 -8.61
CA LEU A 361 0.76 -0.17 -9.98
C LEU A 361 -0.17 0.71 -10.81
N THR A 362 0.30 1.11 -11.98
CA THR A 362 -0.53 1.70 -13.04
C THR A 362 -1.32 0.61 -13.76
N LYS A 363 -2.26 0.99 -14.63
CA LYS A 363 -3.05 0.06 -15.43
C LYS A 363 -2.19 -0.94 -16.20
N GLN A 364 -1.15 -0.45 -16.88
CA GLN A 364 -0.26 -1.31 -17.66
C GLN A 364 0.54 -2.25 -16.77
N GLU A 365 1.08 -1.74 -15.66
CA GLU A 365 1.89 -2.54 -14.74
C GLU A 365 1.06 -3.63 -14.04
N THR A 366 -0.20 -3.37 -13.70
CA THR A 366 -1.12 -4.40 -13.18
C THR A 366 -1.36 -5.51 -14.21
N ALA A 367 -1.58 -5.13 -15.48
CA ALA A 367 -1.75 -6.08 -16.56
C ALA A 367 -0.46 -6.90 -16.83
N ASP A 368 0.69 -6.24 -16.79
CA ASP A 368 2.00 -6.89 -16.97
C ASP A 368 2.31 -7.88 -15.85
N LEU A 369 1.99 -7.51 -14.59
CA LEU A 369 2.14 -8.42 -13.45
C LEU A 369 1.24 -9.66 -13.60
N ALA A 370 -0.01 -9.48 -13.99
CA ALA A 370 -0.94 -10.59 -14.21
C ALA A 370 -0.47 -11.47 -15.38
N ALA A 371 -0.02 -10.87 -16.50
CA ALA A 371 0.45 -11.59 -17.69
C ALA A 371 1.78 -12.33 -17.47
N ALA A 372 2.63 -11.86 -16.57
CA ALA A 372 3.92 -12.49 -16.24
C ALA A 372 3.77 -13.71 -15.32
N ASN A 373 2.57 -14.03 -14.86
CA ASN A 373 2.26 -15.08 -13.90
C ASN A 373 1.04 -15.91 -14.36
N ALA A 374 0.82 -17.06 -13.73
CA ALA A 374 -0.32 -17.94 -14.01
C ALA A 374 -1.30 -17.92 -12.81
N PHE A 375 -2.11 -16.87 -12.72
CA PHE A 375 -3.12 -16.69 -11.68
C PHE A 375 -4.49 -17.16 -12.20
N SER A 376 -5.14 -18.09 -11.46
CA SER A 376 -6.45 -18.63 -11.84
C SER A 376 -7.59 -17.64 -11.55
N LEU A 377 -7.52 -16.99 -10.39
CA LEU A 377 -8.46 -15.93 -9.98
C LEU A 377 -7.64 -14.69 -9.58
N VAL A 378 -7.99 -13.53 -10.15
CA VAL A 378 -7.39 -12.23 -9.79
C VAL A 378 -8.45 -11.33 -9.17
N VAL A 379 -8.19 -10.85 -7.97
CA VAL A 379 -9.03 -9.90 -7.24
C VAL A 379 -8.25 -8.58 -7.10
N PRO A 380 -8.65 -7.51 -7.82
CA PRO A 380 -8.05 -6.20 -7.67
C PRO A 380 -8.53 -5.55 -6.37
N PHE A 381 -7.61 -4.88 -5.65
CA PHE A 381 -7.94 -4.15 -4.44
C PHE A 381 -7.37 -2.72 -4.45
N HIS A 382 -7.67 -1.93 -3.41
CA HIS A 382 -7.17 -0.57 -3.18
C HIS A 382 -7.76 0.48 -4.17
N ASN A 383 -8.78 0.14 -4.92
CA ASN A 383 -9.45 1.08 -5.81
C ASN A 383 -10.87 1.41 -5.31
N PRO A 384 -11.12 2.65 -4.80
CA PRO A 384 -12.43 3.00 -4.25
C PRO A 384 -13.54 3.11 -5.31
N LYS A 385 -13.20 3.07 -6.59
CA LYS A 385 -14.14 3.20 -7.72
C LYS A 385 -14.47 1.86 -8.39
N GLU A 386 -13.79 0.81 -8.00
CA GLU A 386 -13.98 -0.54 -8.52
C GLU A 386 -14.48 -1.45 -7.39
N LYS A 387 -15.80 -1.59 -7.32
CA LYS A 387 -16.42 -2.52 -6.37
C LYS A 387 -16.46 -3.91 -6.99
N PRO A 388 -16.06 -4.97 -6.25
CA PRO A 388 -16.17 -6.33 -6.73
C PRO A 388 -17.64 -6.75 -6.92
N GLU A 389 -17.89 -7.74 -7.75
CA GLU A 389 -19.24 -8.29 -7.98
C GLU A 389 -19.76 -8.99 -6.72
N THR A 390 -18.88 -9.54 -5.92
CA THR A 390 -19.15 -10.23 -4.66
C THR A 390 -18.05 -9.96 -3.64
N ASP A 391 -18.39 -9.98 -2.37
CA ASP A 391 -17.40 -9.92 -1.28
C ASP A 391 -16.86 -11.32 -0.91
N VAL A 392 -17.40 -12.41 -1.49
CA VAL A 392 -16.97 -13.79 -1.23
C VAL A 392 -16.62 -14.48 -2.55
N TYR A 393 -15.43 -15.03 -2.63
CA TYR A 393 -14.94 -15.84 -3.74
C TYR A 393 -14.61 -17.24 -3.24
N THR A 394 -15.08 -18.27 -3.96
CA THR A 394 -14.71 -19.68 -3.75
C THR A 394 -13.81 -20.14 -4.88
N PHE A 395 -12.70 -20.84 -4.58
CA PHE A 395 -11.69 -21.24 -5.55
C PHE A 395 -10.97 -22.55 -5.17
#